data_3aff4cae285bb5e761a7719643729d96
#
_entry.id   3aff4cae285bb5e761a7719643729d96
#
_cell.length_a   1.000
_cell.length_b   1.000
_cell.length_c   1.000
_cell.angle_alpha   90.00
_cell.angle_beta   90.00
_cell.angle_gamma   90.00
#
_symmetry.space_group_name_H-M   'P 1'
#
loop_
_entity.id
_entity.type
_entity.pdbx_description
1 polymer ?
#
loop_
_entity_poly.entity_id
_entity_poly.type
_entity_poly.pdbx_seq_one_letter_code
_entity_poly.pdbx_strand_id
1 'polypeptide(L)'
;MQTAEIELKFPIHDLAGLQSRLPGLGFQLGTPRTFEQNTLYDTPSRTLRAVKQILRIRHYGDLWIVTHKRPADPAADGDPARSGDRLSSSDAAGYSAAASYKVRIETETLLDDGPALAAIFHQLGFEPVFRYEKFRTEWSHATPTIDGPLFTNPALPAELPIGRHLVLDETPIGDYAELEGPPAWIDRTLARLGVDPATCLTDSYGSLFLDWKQRTGSPVDNLTFDEIPTTASLLPRFP
;
A
#
# COMPACT_ATOMS: atom_id res chain seq x y z
N MET A 1 0.97 7.94 -13.84
CA MET A 1 1.24 6.63 -14.43
C MET A 1 0.17 5.68 -13.96
N GLN A 2 -0.27 4.67 -14.74
CA GLN A 2 -1.28 3.70 -14.31
C GLN A 2 -0.61 2.35 -14.12
N THR A 3 -0.85 1.71 -12.98
CA THR A 3 -0.25 0.41 -12.61
C THR A 3 -1.28 -0.49 -11.94
N ALA A 4 -1.09 -1.81 -12.06
CA ALA A 4 -1.81 -2.76 -11.23
C ALA A 4 -1.02 -2.97 -9.92
N GLU A 5 -1.68 -2.73 -8.79
CA GLU A 5 -1.13 -2.95 -7.46
C GLU A 5 -1.73 -4.25 -6.88
N ILE A 6 -0.87 -5.16 -6.48
CA ILE A 6 -1.24 -6.38 -5.77
C ILE A 6 -0.58 -6.31 -4.41
N GLU A 7 -1.38 -6.24 -3.36
CA GLU A 7 -0.89 -6.07 -2.00
C GLU A 7 -1.49 -7.07 -1.02
N LEU A 8 -0.74 -7.34 0.05
CA LEU A 8 -1.21 -8.04 1.22
C LEU A 8 -0.62 -7.39 2.47
N LYS A 9 -1.49 -7.11 3.46
CA LYS A 9 -1.14 -6.45 4.72
C LYS A 9 -1.12 -7.45 5.88
N PHE A 10 -0.27 -7.22 6.88
CA PHE A 10 -0.30 -7.94 8.16
C PHE A 10 0.10 -7.04 9.33
N PRO A 11 -0.43 -7.29 10.55
CA PRO A 11 -0.08 -6.52 11.73
C PRO A 11 1.36 -6.85 12.19
N ILE A 12 2.05 -5.86 12.76
CA ILE A 12 3.39 -5.99 13.32
C ILE A 12 3.31 -5.81 14.83
N HIS A 13 3.88 -6.75 15.59
CA HIS A 13 3.98 -6.66 17.06
C HIS A 13 5.39 -6.25 17.53
N ASP A 14 6.40 -6.47 16.71
CA ASP A 14 7.80 -6.10 16.96
C ASP A 14 8.41 -5.48 15.71
N LEU A 15 8.20 -4.18 15.54
CA LEU A 15 8.67 -3.42 14.39
C LEU A 15 10.20 -3.43 14.30
N ALA A 16 10.90 -3.21 15.41
CA ALA A 16 12.36 -3.17 15.44
C ALA A 16 12.97 -4.53 15.10
N GLY A 17 12.41 -5.62 15.66
CA GLY A 17 12.83 -6.98 15.35
C GLY A 17 12.59 -7.33 13.88
N LEU A 18 11.46 -6.92 13.30
CA LEU A 18 11.20 -7.11 11.88
C LEU A 18 12.21 -6.36 11.02
N GLN A 19 12.41 -5.06 11.26
CA GLN A 19 13.37 -4.22 10.51
C GLN A 19 14.78 -4.80 10.54
N SER A 20 15.24 -5.28 11.69
CA SER A 20 16.59 -5.84 11.84
C SER A 20 16.84 -7.09 11.00
N ARG A 21 15.79 -7.84 10.65
CA ARG A 21 15.85 -9.09 9.87
C ARG A 21 15.84 -8.83 8.35
N LEU A 22 15.28 -7.71 7.88
CA LEU A 22 15.05 -7.44 6.47
C LEU A 22 16.32 -7.50 5.61
N PRO A 23 17.48 -6.94 6.02
CA PRO A 23 18.71 -7.03 5.23
C PRO A 23 19.15 -8.50 5.02
N GLY A 24 19.06 -9.34 6.06
CA GLY A 24 19.37 -10.77 5.96
C GLY A 24 18.42 -11.55 5.06
N LEU A 25 17.26 -11.00 4.74
CA LEU A 25 16.27 -11.55 3.82
C LEU A 25 16.41 -10.99 2.39
N GLY A 26 17.40 -10.11 2.14
CA GLY A 26 17.70 -9.54 0.83
C GLY A 26 16.95 -8.23 0.54
N PHE A 27 16.34 -7.62 1.57
CA PHE A 27 15.73 -6.32 1.42
C PHE A 27 16.76 -5.20 1.60
N GLN A 28 16.59 -4.13 0.85
CA GLN A 28 17.37 -2.90 0.95
C GLN A 28 16.45 -1.76 1.33
N LEU A 29 16.91 -0.91 2.26
CA LEU A 29 16.17 0.29 2.63
C LEU A 29 16.12 1.25 1.45
N GLY A 30 14.90 1.55 0.98
CA GLY A 30 14.65 2.51 -0.09
C GLY A 30 14.37 3.89 0.48
N THR A 31 13.31 4.03 1.27
CA THR A 31 12.92 5.27 1.93
C THR A 31 12.98 5.09 3.45
N PRO A 32 13.75 5.92 4.18
CA PRO A 32 13.76 5.87 5.64
C PRO A 32 12.40 6.27 6.20
N ARG A 33 12.21 6.10 7.50
CA ARG A 33 11.00 6.47 8.22
C ARG A 33 10.58 7.91 7.89
N THR A 34 9.51 8.06 7.11
CA THR A 34 9.01 9.34 6.58
C THR A 34 7.55 9.52 6.99
N PHE A 35 7.20 10.73 7.41
CA PHE A 35 5.83 11.08 7.75
C PHE A 35 4.98 11.18 6.49
N GLU A 36 3.80 10.59 6.55
CA GLU A 36 2.82 10.58 5.47
C GLU A 36 1.46 11.04 5.98
N GLN A 37 0.90 12.03 5.32
CA GLN A 37 -0.43 12.57 5.54
C GLN A 37 -1.31 12.32 4.31
N ASN A 38 -2.50 11.78 4.50
CA ASN A 38 -3.42 11.47 3.42
C ASN A 38 -4.78 12.13 3.65
N THR A 39 -5.33 12.72 2.61
CA THR A 39 -6.70 13.20 2.59
C THR A 39 -7.45 12.53 1.46
N LEU A 40 -8.51 11.83 1.79
CA LEU A 40 -9.43 11.22 0.83
C LEU A 40 -10.54 12.21 0.50
N TYR A 41 -10.87 12.27 -0.78
CA TYR A 41 -11.92 13.14 -1.31
C TYR A 41 -13.04 12.31 -1.92
N ASP A 42 -14.27 12.78 -1.74
CA ASP A 42 -15.47 12.20 -2.36
C ASP A 42 -16.53 13.30 -2.50
N THR A 43 -17.58 13.02 -3.25
CA THR A 43 -18.76 13.87 -3.25
C THR A 43 -19.52 13.77 -1.91
N PRO A 44 -20.34 14.73 -1.54
CA PRO A 44 -21.19 14.64 -0.33
C PRO A 44 -22.04 13.36 -0.29
N SER A 45 -22.47 12.86 -1.45
CA SER A 45 -23.24 11.61 -1.58
C SER A 45 -22.38 10.34 -1.62
N ARG A 46 -21.05 10.45 -1.44
CA ARG A 46 -20.10 9.31 -1.39
C ARG A 46 -20.11 8.45 -2.66
N THR A 47 -20.15 9.08 -3.82
CA THR A 47 -20.24 8.39 -5.11
C THR A 47 -19.01 7.53 -5.43
N LEU A 48 -17.80 7.98 -5.09
CA LEU A 48 -16.59 7.18 -5.29
C LEU A 48 -16.57 5.96 -4.37
N ARG A 49 -16.92 6.14 -3.10
CA ARG A 49 -17.01 5.05 -2.13
C ARG A 49 -18.02 3.99 -2.56
N ALA A 50 -19.17 4.40 -3.10
CA ALA A 50 -20.22 3.50 -3.57
C ALA A 50 -19.72 2.52 -4.64
N VAL A 51 -18.78 2.95 -5.49
CA VAL A 51 -18.13 2.13 -6.53
C VAL A 51 -16.73 1.66 -6.15
N LYS A 52 -16.38 1.73 -4.86
CA LYS A 52 -15.09 1.29 -4.30
C LYS A 52 -13.88 2.00 -4.93
N GLN A 53 -14.04 3.26 -5.32
CA GLN A 53 -12.96 4.12 -5.80
C GLN A 53 -12.43 4.99 -4.67
N ILE A 54 -11.17 5.40 -4.79
CA ILE A 54 -10.48 6.31 -3.87
C ILE A 54 -9.86 7.43 -4.71
N LEU A 55 -10.11 8.67 -4.29
CA LEU A 55 -9.40 9.84 -4.74
C LEU A 55 -8.66 10.43 -3.54
N ARG A 56 -7.34 10.54 -3.63
CA ARG A 56 -6.48 10.89 -2.51
C ARG A 56 -5.44 11.94 -2.91
N ILE A 57 -5.24 12.93 -2.03
CA ILE A 57 -4.05 13.76 -2.02
C ILE A 57 -3.19 13.30 -0.86
N ARG A 58 -1.93 13.00 -1.13
CA ARG A 58 -0.91 12.55 -0.17
C ARG A 58 0.17 13.61 -0.04
N HIS A 59 0.58 13.92 1.18
CA HIS A 59 1.80 14.63 1.48
C HIS A 59 2.78 13.65 2.13
N TYR A 60 3.88 13.35 1.45
CA TYR A 60 4.85 12.34 1.85
C TYR A 60 6.25 12.95 1.88
N GLY A 61 6.77 13.21 3.08
CA GLY A 61 7.94 14.07 3.24
C GLY A 61 7.68 15.44 2.62
N ASP A 62 8.47 15.81 1.60
CA ASP A 62 8.31 17.07 0.86
C ASP A 62 7.49 16.91 -0.44
N LEU A 63 6.97 15.73 -0.72
CA LEU A 63 6.28 15.43 -1.99
C LEU A 63 4.77 15.50 -1.83
N TRP A 64 4.12 16.10 -2.81
CA TRP A 64 2.68 16.02 -3.00
C TRP A 64 2.35 15.05 -4.12
N ILE A 65 1.35 14.19 -3.88
CA ILE A 65 0.98 13.12 -4.80
C ILE A 65 -0.54 13.05 -4.87
N VAL A 66 -1.10 13.04 -6.07
CA VAL A 66 -2.50 12.67 -6.25
C VAL A 66 -2.61 11.25 -6.74
N THR A 67 -3.51 10.49 -6.12
CA THR A 67 -3.75 9.09 -6.44
C THR A 67 -5.24 8.86 -6.68
N HIS A 68 -5.58 8.15 -7.75
CA HIS A 68 -6.89 7.55 -7.96
C HIS A 68 -6.74 6.03 -7.99
N LYS A 69 -7.49 5.34 -7.13
CA LYS A 69 -7.54 3.87 -7.09
C LYS A 69 -8.95 3.39 -7.41
N ARG A 70 -9.05 2.34 -8.24
CA ARG A 70 -10.30 1.66 -8.57
C ARG A 70 -10.15 0.14 -8.51
N PRO A 71 -11.24 -0.62 -8.36
CA PRO A 71 -11.19 -2.06 -8.57
C PRO A 71 -10.64 -2.39 -9.95
N ALA A 72 -9.90 -3.50 -10.08
CA ALA A 72 -9.55 -4.04 -11.38
C ALA A 72 -10.80 -4.58 -12.07
N ASP A 73 -10.90 -4.31 -13.37
CA ASP A 73 -11.92 -4.90 -14.26
C ASP A 73 -11.23 -5.91 -15.18
N PRO A 74 -11.42 -7.22 -15.00
CA PRO A 74 -10.77 -8.23 -15.82
C PRO A 74 -11.06 -8.09 -17.32
N ALA A 75 -12.18 -7.49 -17.68
CA ALA A 75 -12.54 -7.28 -19.09
C ALA A 75 -11.78 -6.10 -19.72
N ALA A 76 -11.47 -5.05 -18.93
CA ALA A 76 -10.80 -3.87 -19.42
C ALA A 76 -9.29 -3.88 -19.15
N ASP A 77 -8.86 -4.42 -18.00
CA ASP A 77 -7.47 -4.35 -17.52
C ASP A 77 -6.69 -5.67 -17.71
N GLY A 78 -7.36 -6.74 -18.14
CA GLY A 78 -6.82 -8.10 -18.10
C GLY A 78 -6.86 -8.66 -16.67
N ASP A 79 -6.25 -9.83 -16.46
CA ASP A 79 -6.13 -10.45 -15.14
C ASP A 79 -4.76 -10.09 -14.53
N PRO A 80 -4.66 -9.06 -13.68
CA PRO A 80 -3.38 -8.62 -13.12
C PRO A 80 -2.73 -9.68 -12.22
N ALA A 81 -3.50 -10.62 -11.66
CA ALA A 81 -2.96 -11.74 -10.88
C ALA A 81 -2.25 -12.78 -11.75
N ARG A 82 -2.49 -12.77 -13.07
CA ARG A 82 -1.86 -13.69 -14.04
C ARG A 82 -0.66 -13.10 -14.77
N SER A 83 -0.42 -11.80 -14.68
CA SER A 83 0.64 -11.14 -15.44
C SER A 83 2.05 -11.26 -14.83
N GLY A 84 2.23 -12.07 -13.80
CA GLY A 84 3.54 -12.31 -13.19
C GLY A 84 3.92 -13.79 -13.22
N ASP A 85 5.04 -14.11 -13.84
CA ASP A 85 5.73 -15.42 -13.90
C ASP A 85 4.79 -16.63 -14.12
N ARG A 86 4.74 -17.11 -15.35
CA ARG A 86 4.28 -18.48 -15.62
C ARG A 86 5.26 -19.44 -14.93
N LEU A 87 5.00 -19.75 -13.68
CA LEU A 87 5.59 -20.92 -13.05
C LEU A 87 5.16 -22.13 -13.89
N SER A 88 6.14 -22.95 -14.27
CA SER A 88 5.87 -24.22 -14.95
C SER A 88 4.91 -25.03 -14.06
N SER A 89 4.04 -25.82 -14.69
CA SER A 89 3.03 -26.63 -14.01
C SER A 89 3.58 -27.66 -13.00
N SER A 90 4.91 -27.75 -12.83
CA SER A 90 5.59 -28.59 -11.84
C SER A 90 5.72 -27.96 -10.46
N ASP A 91 5.60 -26.62 -10.33
CA ASP A 91 5.78 -25.91 -9.06
C ASP A 91 4.45 -25.60 -8.34
N ALA A 92 3.32 -25.93 -8.95
CA ALA A 92 1.98 -25.69 -8.43
C ALA A 92 1.49 -26.69 -7.35
N ALA A 93 2.29 -27.73 -7.07
CA ALA A 93 1.91 -28.75 -6.08
C ALA A 93 2.39 -28.32 -4.69
N GLY A 94 1.60 -27.52 -3.99
CA GLY A 94 1.84 -27.27 -2.55
C GLY A 94 1.36 -25.92 -2.00
N TYR A 95 0.85 -25.02 -2.81
CA TYR A 95 0.35 -23.74 -2.29
C TYR A 95 -1.17 -23.77 -2.12
N SER A 96 -1.57 -23.63 -0.87
CA SER A 96 -2.97 -23.48 -0.49
C SER A 96 -3.54 -22.18 -1.09
N ALA A 97 -4.68 -22.30 -1.75
CA ALA A 97 -5.45 -21.18 -2.33
C ALA A 97 -6.12 -20.28 -1.26
N ALA A 98 -5.45 -19.99 -0.13
CA ALA A 98 -6.06 -19.39 1.05
C ALA A 98 -5.83 -17.87 1.18
N ALA A 99 -4.91 -17.26 0.47
CA ALA A 99 -4.71 -15.82 0.55
C ALA A 99 -5.41 -15.12 -0.62
N SER A 100 -6.48 -14.38 -0.33
CA SER A 100 -7.02 -13.41 -1.29
C SER A 100 -6.17 -12.14 -1.22
N TYR A 101 -5.61 -11.75 -2.35
CA TYR A 101 -4.87 -10.49 -2.47
C TYR A 101 -5.82 -9.34 -2.76
N LYS A 102 -5.46 -8.15 -2.32
CA LYS A 102 -6.13 -6.94 -2.76
C LYS A 102 -5.51 -6.47 -4.07
N VAL A 103 -6.34 -6.38 -5.11
CA VAL A 103 -5.93 -5.95 -6.45
C VAL A 103 -6.64 -4.64 -6.78
N ARG A 104 -5.86 -3.63 -7.18
CA ARG A 104 -6.34 -2.30 -7.56
C ARG A 104 -5.63 -1.82 -8.81
N ILE A 105 -6.34 -1.01 -9.59
CA ILE A 105 -5.72 -0.18 -10.62
C ILE A 105 -5.49 1.19 -10.02
N GLU A 106 -4.24 1.60 -10.00
CA GLU A 106 -3.79 2.87 -9.45
C GLU A 106 -3.31 3.79 -10.55
N THR A 107 -3.76 5.05 -10.51
CA THR A 107 -3.24 6.13 -11.34
C THR A 107 -2.68 7.19 -10.40
N GLU A 108 -1.39 7.45 -10.51
CA GLU A 108 -0.68 8.35 -9.60
C GLU A 108 0.19 9.34 -10.37
N THR A 109 0.30 10.56 -9.84
CA THR A 109 1.23 11.57 -10.34
C THR A 109 1.67 12.53 -9.21
N LEU A 110 2.90 13.04 -9.36
CA LEU A 110 3.42 14.10 -8.51
C LEU A 110 2.72 15.42 -8.80
N LEU A 111 2.66 16.26 -7.78
CA LEU A 111 2.10 17.61 -7.82
C LEU A 111 3.12 18.58 -7.25
N ASP A 112 3.17 19.78 -7.81
CA ASP A 112 3.93 20.89 -7.23
C ASP A 112 3.21 21.51 -6.03
N ASP A 113 1.86 21.51 -6.04
CA ASP A 113 1.03 22.16 -5.03
C ASP A 113 -0.23 21.32 -4.73
N GLY A 114 -0.17 20.55 -3.66
CA GLY A 114 -1.31 19.75 -3.18
C GLY A 114 -2.48 20.59 -2.69
N PRO A 115 -2.29 21.65 -1.89
CA PRO A 115 -3.33 22.60 -1.50
C PRO A 115 -4.09 23.23 -2.67
N ALA A 116 -3.40 23.61 -3.76
CA ALA A 116 -4.07 24.13 -4.96
C ALA A 116 -4.99 23.07 -5.60
N LEU A 117 -4.55 21.80 -5.68
CA LEU A 117 -5.41 20.74 -6.19
C LEU A 117 -6.58 20.47 -5.26
N ALA A 118 -6.40 20.56 -3.94
CA ALA A 118 -7.48 20.42 -2.97
C ALA A 118 -8.56 21.50 -3.17
N ALA A 119 -8.14 22.76 -3.44
CA ALA A 119 -9.06 23.85 -3.76
C ALA A 119 -9.83 23.59 -5.07
N ILE A 120 -9.17 23.04 -6.09
CA ILE A 120 -9.82 22.62 -7.34
C ILE A 120 -10.86 21.53 -7.06
N PHE A 121 -10.53 20.50 -6.27
CA PHE A 121 -11.48 19.45 -5.89
C PHE A 121 -12.71 20.02 -5.22
N HIS A 122 -12.53 20.95 -4.28
CA HIS A 122 -13.65 21.60 -3.60
C HIS A 122 -14.57 22.36 -4.60
N GLN A 123 -13.99 23.11 -5.55
CA GLN A 123 -14.75 23.80 -6.59
C GLN A 123 -15.50 22.83 -7.53
N LEU A 124 -15.00 21.62 -7.71
CA LEU A 124 -15.65 20.55 -8.47
C LEU A 124 -16.69 19.75 -7.66
N GLY A 125 -16.93 20.12 -6.40
CA GLY A 125 -17.92 19.48 -5.52
C GLY A 125 -17.42 18.26 -4.78
N PHE A 126 -16.09 18.03 -4.73
CA PHE A 126 -15.48 17.03 -3.86
C PHE A 126 -15.14 17.66 -2.50
N GLU A 127 -15.33 16.91 -1.44
CA GLU A 127 -15.01 17.31 -0.09
C GLU A 127 -14.02 16.34 0.56
N PRO A 128 -13.18 16.79 1.52
CA PRO A 128 -12.38 15.89 2.31
C PRO A 128 -13.30 15.04 3.20
N VAL A 129 -13.18 13.72 3.10
CA VAL A 129 -14.12 12.79 3.75
C VAL A 129 -13.47 11.91 4.80
N PHE A 130 -12.15 11.81 4.76
CA PHE A 130 -11.35 11.06 5.72
C PHE A 130 -9.89 11.47 5.63
N ARG A 131 -9.22 11.65 6.76
CA ARG A 131 -7.79 11.87 6.86
C ARG A 131 -7.14 10.74 7.65
N TYR A 132 -5.94 10.35 7.21
CA TYR A 132 -5.12 9.43 7.97
C TYR A 132 -3.64 9.77 7.85
N GLU A 133 -2.92 9.46 8.90
CA GLU A 133 -1.49 9.71 9.05
C GLU A 133 -0.78 8.43 9.42
N LYS A 134 0.47 8.34 9.01
CA LYS A 134 1.38 7.26 9.39
C LYS A 134 2.82 7.71 9.23
N PHE A 135 3.74 6.99 9.85
CA PHE A 135 5.13 7.00 9.42
C PHE A 135 5.36 5.77 8.56
N ARG A 136 5.93 5.95 7.38
CA ARG A 136 6.22 4.87 6.43
C ARG A 136 7.71 4.68 6.25
N THR A 137 8.17 3.43 6.32
CA THR A 137 9.52 3.02 5.92
C THR A 137 9.39 2.07 4.75
N GLU A 138 10.12 2.30 3.67
CA GLU A 138 10.01 1.48 2.46
C GLU A 138 11.28 0.67 2.23
N TRP A 139 11.07 -0.60 1.91
CA TRP A 139 12.10 -1.58 1.59
C TRP A 139 11.83 -2.18 0.22
N SER A 140 12.86 -2.31 -0.60
CA SER A 140 12.82 -2.97 -1.89
C SER A 140 13.56 -4.29 -1.82
N HIS A 141 13.01 -5.32 -2.46
CA HIS A 141 13.73 -6.59 -2.63
C HIS A 141 14.40 -6.59 -4.01
N ALA A 142 15.72 -6.78 -4.03
CA ALA A 142 16.46 -6.87 -5.29
C ALA A 142 15.83 -7.95 -6.19
N THR A 143 15.40 -7.56 -7.38
CA THR A 143 15.06 -8.52 -8.41
C THR A 143 16.37 -9.21 -8.80
N PRO A 144 16.46 -10.56 -8.81
CA PRO A 144 17.62 -11.21 -9.38
C PRO A 144 17.81 -10.68 -10.80
N THR A 145 18.92 -10.03 -11.08
CA THR A 145 19.35 -9.78 -12.45
C THR A 145 19.50 -11.16 -13.07
N ILE A 146 18.60 -11.51 -13.97
CA ILE A 146 18.84 -12.65 -14.87
C ILE A 146 19.97 -12.16 -15.77
N ASP A 147 21.21 -12.60 -15.50
CA ASP A 147 22.35 -12.41 -16.39
C ASP A 147 22.11 -13.21 -17.68
N GLY A 148 21.38 -12.60 -18.60
CA GLY A 148 21.14 -13.07 -19.94
C GLY A 148 20.88 -11.86 -20.84
N PRO A 149 21.25 -11.93 -22.13
CA PRO A 149 20.99 -10.84 -23.05
C PRO A 149 19.49 -10.61 -23.13
N LEU A 150 19.05 -9.46 -22.61
CA LEU A 150 17.70 -8.95 -22.78
C LEU A 150 17.45 -8.77 -24.27
N PHE A 151 16.75 -9.71 -24.89
CA PHE A 151 16.11 -9.45 -26.17
C PHE A 151 15.03 -8.41 -25.94
N THR A 152 15.42 -7.15 -25.94
CA THR A 152 14.49 -6.03 -25.95
C THR A 152 13.83 -6.03 -27.34
N ASN A 153 12.59 -6.49 -27.40
CA ASN A 153 11.75 -6.20 -28.55
C ASN A 153 11.28 -4.73 -28.42
N PRO A 154 11.78 -3.81 -29.26
CA PRO A 154 11.43 -2.38 -29.14
C PRO A 154 9.98 -2.07 -29.49
N ALA A 155 9.18 -3.05 -29.88
CA ALA A 155 7.77 -2.89 -30.25
C ALA A 155 6.78 -3.23 -29.12
N LEU A 156 7.24 -3.73 -27.96
CA LEU A 156 6.37 -3.92 -26.79
C LEU A 156 6.63 -2.79 -25.79
N PRO A 157 5.59 -2.17 -25.22
CA PRO A 157 5.78 -1.34 -24.05
C PRO A 157 6.47 -2.19 -22.99
N ALA A 158 7.61 -1.73 -22.48
CA ALA A 158 8.27 -2.38 -21.38
C ALA A 158 7.24 -2.48 -20.26
N GLU A 159 6.76 -3.70 -19.98
CA GLU A 159 6.00 -3.97 -18.76
C GLU A 159 6.94 -3.58 -17.63
N LEU A 160 6.57 -2.50 -16.94
CA LEU A 160 7.34 -2.09 -15.77
C LEU A 160 7.31 -3.28 -14.80
N PRO A 161 8.48 -3.75 -14.35
CA PRO A 161 8.52 -4.84 -13.41
C PRO A 161 7.64 -4.47 -12.22
N ILE A 162 6.63 -5.28 -11.92
CA ILE A 162 5.85 -5.13 -10.68
C ILE A 162 6.87 -5.11 -9.56
N GLY A 163 7.01 -3.98 -8.90
CA GLY A 163 7.98 -3.79 -7.85
C GLY A 163 7.79 -4.86 -6.76
N ARG A 164 8.87 -5.21 -6.07
CA ARG A 164 8.83 -6.10 -4.92
C ARG A 164 9.15 -5.25 -3.72
N HIS A 165 8.10 -4.74 -3.08
CA HIS A 165 8.22 -3.79 -1.98
C HIS A 165 7.67 -4.39 -0.70
N LEU A 166 8.31 -4.06 0.39
CA LEU A 166 7.78 -4.22 1.73
C LEU A 166 7.78 -2.85 2.37
N VAL A 167 6.61 -2.39 2.79
CA VAL A 167 6.48 -1.15 3.52
C VAL A 167 6.09 -1.43 4.96
N LEU A 168 6.61 -0.62 5.87
CA LEU A 168 6.30 -0.67 7.30
C LEU A 168 5.61 0.62 7.66
N ASP A 169 4.38 0.52 8.13
CA ASP A 169 3.52 1.64 8.46
C ASP A 169 3.23 1.67 9.96
N GLU A 170 3.71 2.71 10.62
CA GLU A 170 3.38 3.03 12.01
C GLU A 170 2.16 3.95 12.00
N THR A 171 1.02 3.49 12.49
CA THR A 171 -0.24 4.25 12.52
C THR A 171 -0.71 4.52 13.95
N PRO A 172 -1.64 5.46 14.18
CA PRO A 172 -2.20 5.68 15.51
C PRO A 172 -2.89 4.46 16.14
N ILE A 173 -3.30 3.47 15.34
CA ILE A 173 -4.03 2.28 15.80
C ILE A 173 -3.20 0.99 15.77
N GLY A 174 -1.91 1.08 15.45
CA GLY A 174 -0.98 -0.04 15.43
C GLY A 174 -0.09 -0.02 14.20
N ASP A 175 0.88 -0.93 14.20
CA ASP A 175 1.88 -1.03 13.14
C ASP A 175 1.50 -2.16 12.18
N TYR A 176 1.72 -1.91 10.89
CA TYR A 176 1.39 -2.84 9.82
C TYR A 176 2.54 -2.93 8.82
N ALA A 177 2.67 -4.10 8.20
CA ALA A 177 3.48 -4.26 6.99
C ALA A 177 2.57 -4.52 5.79
N GLU A 178 2.97 -4.01 4.62
CA GLU A 178 2.35 -4.33 3.34
C GLU A 178 3.42 -4.95 2.43
N LEU A 179 3.10 -6.08 1.82
CA LEU A 179 3.86 -6.67 0.74
C LEU A 179 3.17 -6.33 -0.57
N GLU A 180 3.89 -5.66 -1.46
CA GLU A 180 3.41 -5.26 -2.78
C GLU A 180 4.26 -5.98 -3.83
N GLY A 181 3.61 -6.76 -4.70
CA GLY A 181 4.34 -7.50 -5.72
C GLY A 181 3.58 -8.68 -6.32
N PRO A 182 4.26 -9.53 -7.11
CA PRO A 182 3.65 -10.74 -7.65
C PRO A 182 3.18 -11.69 -6.55
N PRO A 183 1.99 -12.33 -6.65
CA PRO A 183 1.43 -13.21 -5.63
C PRO A 183 2.40 -14.26 -5.11
N ALA A 184 3.08 -14.97 -6.01
CA ALA A 184 4.04 -16.01 -5.62
C ALA A 184 5.27 -15.45 -4.85
N TRP A 185 5.64 -14.18 -5.08
CA TRP A 185 6.68 -13.53 -4.30
C TRP A 185 6.17 -13.15 -2.91
N ILE A 186 4.93 -12.64 -2.81
CA ILE A 186 4.28 -12.32 -1.54
C ILE A 186 4.24 -13.57 -0.66
N ASP A 187 3.73 -14.70 -1.17
CA ASP A 187 3.62 -15.95 -0.41
C ASP A 187 4.97 -16.44 0.10
N ARG A 188 6.00 -16.46 -0.76
CA ARG A 188 7.36 -16.86 -0.34
C ARG A 188 7.92 -15.92 0.73
N THR A 189 7.63 -14.63 0.60
CA THR A 189 8.12 -13.62 1.55
C THR A 189 7.45 -13.77 2.90
N LEU A 190 6.13 -13.97 2.95
CA LEU A 190 5.40 -14.27 4.20
C LEU A 190 5.99 -15.48 4.92
N ALA A 191 6.23 -16.58 4.18
CA ALA A 191 6.83 -17.80 4.75
C ALA A 191 8.23 -17.52 5.33
N ARG A 192 9.08 -16.74 4.64
CA ARG A 192 10.44 -16.37 5.12
C ARG A 192 10.38 -15.41 6.33
N LEU A 193 9.38 -14.57 6.39
CA LEU A 193 9.13 -13.70 7.54
C LEU A 193 8.54 -14.45 8.74
N GLY A 194 8.01 -15.66 8.54
CA GLY A 194 7.32 -16.43 9.55
C GLY A 194 5.94 -15.87 9.90
N VAL A 195 5.30 -15.21 8.95
CA VAL A 195 3.96 -14.64 9.11
C VAL A 195 2.93 -15.71 8.78
N ASP A 196 1.97 -15.91 9.68
CA ASP A 196 0.82 -16.78 9.43
C ASP A 196 -0.12 -16.12 8.40
N PRO A 197 -0.36 -16.73 7.24
CA PRO A 197 -1.28 -16.19 6.23
C PRO A 197 -2.70 -15.90 6.77
N ALA A 198 -3.14 -16.60 7.81
CA ALA A 198 -4.44 -16.37 8.45
C ALA A 198 -4.54 -15.01 9.17
N THR A 199 -3.41 -14.38 9.47
CA THR A 199 -3.35 -13.04 10.09
C THR A 199 -3.31 -11.92 9.06
N CYS A 200 -3.22 -12.26 7.78
CA CYS A 200 -3.13 -11.28 6.71
C CYS A 200 -4.48 -10.61 6.42
N LEU A 201 -4.42 -9.36 6.01
CA LEU A 201 -5.55 -8.47 5.80
C LEU A 201 -5.53 -7.88 4.39
N THR A 202 -6.71 -7.70 3.82
CA THR A 202 -6.90 -6.95 2.57
C THR A 202 -7.56 -5.59 2.82
N ASP A 203 -7.73 -5.23 4.08
CA ASP A 203 -8.41 -4.04 4.51
C ASP A 203 -7.62 -2.76 4.24
N SER A 204 -8.34 -1.70 3.89
CA SER A 204 -7.77 -0.36 3.82
C SER A 204 -7.60 0.22 5.23
N TYR A 205 -6.74 1.24 5.38
CA TYR A 205 -6.64 1.98 6.66
C TYR A 205 -7.97 2.59 7.10
N GLY A 206 -8.83 2.99 6.14
CA GLY A 206 -10.18 3.44 6.46
C GLY A 206 -11.05 2.32 7.05
N SER A 207 -10.97 1.08 6.53
CA SER A 207 -11.69 -0.08 7.09
C SER A 207 -11.16 -0.43 8.47
N LEU A 208 -9.84 -0.54 8.64
CA LEU A 208 -9.19 -0.81 9.92
C LEU A 208 -9.55 0.24 11.00
N PHE A 209 -9.62 1.50 10.60
CA PHE A 209 -10.06 2.58 11.48
C PHE A 209 -11.52 2.44 11.91
N LEU A 210 -12.43 2.09 11.00
CA LEU A 210 -13.84 1.87 11.35
C LEU A 210 -14.01 0.69 12.31
N ASP A 211 -13.28 -0.41 12.09
CA ASP A 211 -13.29 -1.56 13.00
C ASP A 211 -12.70 -1.19 14.37
N TRP A 212 -11.62 -0.40 14.39
CA TRP A 212 -11.05 0.10 15.62
C TRP A 212 -12.04 1.03 16.39
N LYS A 213 -12.72 1.95 15.67
CA LYS A 213 -13.77 2.79 16.28
C LYS A 213 -14.89 1.96 16.90
N GLN A 214 -15.34 0.92 16.19
CA GLN A 214 -16.41 0.05 16.68
C GLN A 214 -15.98 -0.69 17.97
N ARG A 215 -14.73 -1.18 18.02
CA ARG A 215 -14.20 -1.92 19.20
C ARG A 215 -13.95 -1.01 20.40
N THR A 216 -13.52 0.23 20.17
CA THR A 216 -13.12 1.14 21.24
C THR A 216 -14.22 2.12 21.66
N GLY A 217 -15.26 2.30 20.84
CA GLY A 217 -16.27 3.33 21.05
C GLY A 217 -15.76 4.76 20.84
N SER A 218 -14.58 4.93 20.19
CA SER A 218 -13.95 6.22 20.01
C SER A 218 -14.80 7.15 19.12
N PRO A 219 -15.00 8.43 19.50
CA PRO A 219 -15.78 9.39 18.73
C PRO A 219 -15.00 10.07 17.59
N VAL A 220 -13.66 9.88 17.51
CA VAL A 220 -12.79 10.57 16.55
C VAL A 220 -13.19 10.28 15.09
N ASP A 221 -12.96 11.24 14.19
CA ASP A 221 -13.39 11.15 12.81
C ASP A 221 -12.27 10.77 11.85
N ASN A 222 -11.01 10.96 12.25
CA ASN A 222 -9.84 10.70 11.42
C ASN A 222 -8.83 9.80 12.14
N LEU A 223 -8.03 9.12 11.35
CA LEU A 223 -6.92 8.28 11.82
C LEU A 223 -5.64 9.12 11.84
N THR A 224 -5.58 10.12 12.70
CA THR A 224 -4.43 11.02 12.84
C THR A 224 -3.80 10.90 14.22
N PHE A 225 -2.51 11.21 14.33
CA PHE A 225 -1.80 11.17 15.62
C PHE A 225 -2.32 12.23 16.60
N ASP A 226 -2.92 13.31 16.10
CA ASP A 226 -3.51 14.34 16.96
C ASP A 226 -4.87 13.89 17.56
N GLU A 227 -5.69 13.18 16.77
CA GLU A 227 -7.00 12.68 17.27
C GLU A 227 -6.83 11.38 18.09
N ILE A 228 -5.80 10.58 17.81
CA ILE A 228 -5.50 9.32 18.50
C ILE A 228 -4.07 9.37 19.02
N PRO A 229 -3.83 9.99 20.18
CA PRO A 229 -2.50 10.06 20.77
C PRO A 229 -2.04 8.65 21.18
N THR A 230 -0.99 8.16 20.55
CA THR A 230 -0.35 6.90 20.94
C THR A 230 0.79 7.15 21.91
N THR A 231 1.13 6.17 22.74
CA THR A 231 2.30 6.26 23.64
C THR A 231 3.61 6.50 22.84
N ALA A 232 3.68 6.01 21.61
CA ALA A 232 4.80 6.26 20.70
C ALA A 232 4.83 7.73 20.17
N SER A 233 3.69 8.42 20.12
CA SER A 233 3.62 9.84 19.74
C SER A 233 4.16 10.78 20.81
N LEU A 234 4.32 10.30 22.05
CA LEU A 234 4.88 11.06 23.17
C LEU A 234 6.40 11.05 23.21
N LEU A 235 7.06 10.24 22.38
CA LEU A 235 8.51 10.33 22.20
C LEU A 235 8.85 11.59 21.40
N PRO A 236 9.90 12.36 21.81
CA PRO A 236 10.24 13.60 21.12
C PRO A 236 10.50 13.31 19.64
N ARG A 237 9.81 14.04 18.78
CA ARG A 237 10.04 14.07 17.34
C ARG A 237 11.41 14.71 17.15
N PHE A 238 12.45 13.91 17.04
CA PHE A 238 13.77 14.45 16.68
C PHE A 238 13.76 14.92 15.23
N PRO A 239 14.46 16.03 14.93
CA PRO A 239 14.48 16.70 13.65
C PRO A 239 15.06 15.84 12.54
#